data_860cd73dbbbedc6f09987ff81c9a0598
#
_entry.id   860cd73dbbbedc6f09987ff81c9a0598
#
_cell.length_a   1.000
_cell.length_b   1.000
_cell.length_c   1.000
_cell.angle_alpha   90.00
_cell.angle_beta   90.00
_cell.angle_gamma   90.00
#
_symmetry.space_group_name_H-M   'P 1'
#
loop_
_entity.id
_entity.type
_entity.pdbx_description
1 polymer ?
#
loop_
_entity_poly.entity_id
_entity_poly.type
_entity_poly.pdbx_seq_one_letter_code
_entity_poly.pdbx_strand_id
1 'polypeptide(L)'
;VKTCPDCGGTGKNITEKCDVCKGLGYNKTKTTVAFDIPAGADTNSYIQKRGFGDASATGGEAGDLIVVFKVLPHKIFKRKNYDLYVELPITYKTACLGGTVKIPTLDAVIDYNIPEGTQSGKTFVIRGKGIKSRMGTGDLYVTVVVEVPAKLTKAQKAELENLDETLDVKQYDKLKTYKANLSALYGLSLIHISEPTRLLSI
;
A
#
# COMPACT_ATOMS: atom_id res chain seq x y z
N VAL A 1 -53.22 -21.22 16.83
CA VAL A 1 -53.42 -20.81 15.44
C VAL A 1 -53.19 -22.06 14.58
N LYS A 2 -54.26 -22.54 13.90
CA LYS A 2 -54.17 -23.71 13.02
C LYS A 2 -53.81 -23.19 11.61
N THR A 3 -52.82 -23.83 11.00
CA THR A 3 -52.47 -23.54 9.61
C THR A 3 -53.62 -23.94 8.68
N CYS A 4 -54.00 -23.07 7.74
CA CYS A 4 -55.07 -23.33 6.77
C CYS A 4 -54.74 -24.56 5.93
N PRO A 5 -55.57 -25.59 5.82
CA PRO A 5 -55.28 -26.81 5.08
C PRO A 5 -55.17 -26.55 3.57
N ASP A 6 -55.84 -25.51 3.02
CA ASP A 6 -55.90 -25.26 1.58
C ASP A 6 -54.67 -24.44 1.08
N CYS A 7 -54.14 -23.54 1.89
CA CYS A 7 -53.00 -22.71 1.45
C CYS A 7 -51.71 -22.94 2.24
N GLY A 8 -51.72 -23.83 3.25
CA GLY A 8 -50.53 -24.11 4.07
C GLY A 8 -49.95 -22.88 4.78
N GLY A 9 -50.70 -21.83 4.99
CA GLY A 9 -50.29 -20.57 5.60
C GLY A 9 -49.80 -19.50 4.61
N THR A 10 -49.80 -19.78 3.33
CA THR A 10 -49.33 -18.83 2.29
C THR A 10 -50.37 -17.72 1.92
N GLY A 11 -51.62 -17.89 2.33
CA GLY A 11 -52.72 -16.96 2.05
C GLY A 11 -53.16 -16.91 0.57
N LYS A 12 -52.59 -17.77 -0.28
CA LYS A 12 -52.88 -17.84 -1.71
C LYS A 12 -53.13 -19.31 -2.13
N ASN A 13 -54.23 -19.53 -2.88
CA ASN A 13 -54.52 -20.83 -3.49
C ASN A 13 -54.23 -20.74 -5.01
N ILE A 14 -53.31 -21.51 -5.53
CA ILE A 14 -52.90 -21.46 -6.95
C ILE A 14 -53.72 -22.54 -7.68
N THR A 15 -54.75 -22.13 -8.39
CA THR A 15 -55.61 -23.01 -9.18
C THR A 15 -54.97 -23.39 -10.52
N GLU A 16 -54.23 -22.45 -11.16
CA GLU A 16 -53.49 -22.71 -12.39
C GLU A 16 -52.05 -22.21 -12.23
N LYS A 17 -51.06 -23.00 -12.55
CA LYS A 17 -49.63 -22.67 -12.49
C LYS A 17 -49.23 -21.94 -13.76
N CYS A 18 -48.75 -20.69 -13.64
CA CYS A 18 -48.16 -19.95 -14.74
C CYS A 18 -46.94 -20.68 -15.29
N ASP A 19 -46.81 -20.85 -16.62
CA ASP A 19 -45.70 -21.56 -17.27
C ASP A 19 -44.35 -20.86 -17.07
N VAL A 20 -44.36 -19.55 -16.85
CA VAL A 20 -43.15 -18.74 -16.69
C VAL A 20 -42.63 -18.78 -15.23
N CYS A 21 -43.48 -18.54 -14.25
CA CYS A 21 -43.04 -18.49 -12.83
C CYS A 21 -43.34 -19.80 -12.08
N LYS A 22 -44.05 -20.77 -12.70
CA LYS A 22 -44.42 -22.09 -12.12
C LYS A 22 -45.05 -22.01 -10.72
N GLY A 23 -45.77 -20.91 -10.46
CA GLY A 23 -46.50 -20.67 -9.21
C GLY A 23 -45.65 -19.88 -8.18
N LEU A 24 -44.46 -19.43 -8.50
CA LEU A 24 -43.63 -18.63 -7.60
C LEU A 24 -44.12 -17.17 -7.43
N GLY A 25 -44.91 -16.66 -8.39
CA GLY A 25 -45.42 -15.28 -8.35
C GLY A 25 -44.41 -14.22 -8.81
N TYR A 26 -43.18 -14.61 -9.12
CA TYR A 26 -42.13 -13.71 -9.62
C TYR A 26 -41.20 -14.41 -10.62
N ASN A 27 -40.56 -13.62 -11.46
CA ASN A 27 -39.56 -14.08 -12.41
C ASN A 27 -38.19 -13.46 -12.06
N LYS A 28 -37.11 -14.24 -12.23
CA LYS A 28 -35.76 -13.72 -12.10
C LYS A 28 -35.34 -13.05 -13.39
N THR A 29 -35.14 -11.76 -13.36
CA THR A 29 -34.59 -10.97 -14.47
C THR A 29 -33.21 -10.46 -14.11
N LYS A 30 -32.31 -10.42 -15.11
CA LYS A 30 -30.99 -9.79 -14.94
C LYS A 30 -31.13 -8.31 -15.28
N THR A 31 -30.87 -7.46 -14.32
CA THR A 31 -30.85 -6.00 -14.49
C THR A 31 -29.43 -5.47 -14.27
N THR A 32 -28.96 -4.64 -15.19
CA THR A 32 -27.68 -3.94 -15.03
C THR A 32 -27.90 -2.63 -14.30
N VAL A 33 -27.26 -2.46 -13.16
CA VAL A 33 -27.36 -1.23 -12.36
C VAL A 33 -26.02 -0.52 -12.43
N ALA A 34 -26.01 0.70 -12.95
CA ALA A 34 -24.83 1.57 -12.94
C ALA A 34 -24.81 2.41 -11.66
N PHE A 35 -23.64 2.59 -11.09
CA PHE A 35 -23.39 3.48 -9.95
C PHE A 35 -21.98 4.04 -10.01
N ASP A 36 -21.82 5.26 -9.54
CA ASP A 36 -20.52 5.93 -9.47
C ASP A 36 -19.83 5.61 -8.14
N ILE A 37 -18.58 5.16 -8.22
CA ILE A 37 -17.75 4.93 -7.05
C ILE A 37 -17.18 6.27 -6.60
N PRO A 38 -17.43 6.73 -5.37
CA PRO A 38 -16.88 7.99 -4.89
C PRO A 38 -15.36 7.92 -4.79
N ALA A 39 -14.68 9.00 -5.19
CA ALA A 39 -13.24 9.11 -5.04
C ALA A 39 -12.84 8.96 -3.57
N GLY A 40 -11.80 8.19 -3.30
CA GLY A 40 -11.33 7.89 -1.96
C GLY A 40 -12.07 6.74 -1.26
N ALA A 41 -12.98 6.02 -1.95
CA ALA A 41 -13.63 4.84 -1.38
C ALA A 41 -12.61 3.88 -0.74
N ASP A 42 -12.96 3.30 0.41
CA ASP A 42 -12.10 2.38 1.14
C ASP A 42 -12.74 1.00 1.30
N THR A 43 -11.95 0.03 1.76
CA THR A 43 -12.47 -1.29 2.06
C THR A 43 -13.54 -1.19 3.14
N ASN A 44 -14.64 -1.93 2.95
CA ASN A 44 -15.86 -1.92 3.76
C ASN A 44 -16.72 -0.64 3.67
N SER A 45 -16.34 0.36 2.86
CA SER A 45 -17.30 1.40 2.50
C SER A 45 -18.37 0.83 1.59
N TYR A 46 -19.58 1.38 1.65
CA TYR A 46 -20.71 0.88 0.87
C TYR A 46 -21.49 2.01 0.24
N ILE A 47 -22.19 1.66 -0.85
CA ILE A 47 -23.22 2.49 -1.48
C ILE A 47 -24.54 1.76 -1.35
N GLN A 48 -25.58 2.46 -0.93
CA GLN A 48 -26.94 1.96 -0.87
C GLN A 48 -27.77 2.60 -1.99
N LYS A 49 -28.43 1.77 -2.80
CA LYS A 49 -29.37 2.22 -3.82
C LYS A 49 -30.76 1.70 -3.46
N ARG A 50 -31.62 2.61 -3.05
CA ARG A 50 -32.97 2.27 -2.59
C ARG A 50 -33.83 1.74 -3.71
N GLY A 51 -34.64 0.72 -3.43
CA GLY A 51 -35.56 0.13 -4.37
C GLY A 51 -34.96 -0.71 -5.51
N PHE A 52 -33.66 -1.01 -5.45
CA PHE A 52 -32.92 -1.83 -6.44
C PHE A 52 -32.59 -3.24 -5.93
N GLY A 53 -33.10 -3.62 -4.77
CA GLY A 53 -33.00 -4.99 -4.25
C GLY A 53 -34.12 -5.90 -4.79
N ASP A 54 -34.34 -7.01 -4.11
CA ASP A 54 -35.35 -7.97 -4.50
C ASP A 54 -36.77 -7.40 -4.37
N ALA A 55 -37.62 -7.72 -5.33
CA ALA A 55 -39.02 -7.39 -5.27
C ALA A 55 -39.73 -8.11 -4.11
N SER A 56 -40.66 -7.42 -3.44
CA SER A 56 -41.44 -8.04 -2.37
C SER A 56 -42.37 -9.11 -2.92
N ALA A 57 -42.34 -10.31 -2.35
CA ALA A 57 -43.25 -11.40 -2.70
C ALA A 57 -44.71 -11.10 -2.34
N THR A 58 -44.97 -10.12 -1.47
CA THR A 58 -46.32 -9.72 -0.99
C THR A 58 -46.84 -8.45 -1.62
N GLY A 59 -46.18 -7.88 -2.63
CA GLY A 59 -46.60 -6.64 -3.34
C GLY A 59 -46.19 -5.35 -2.62
N GLY A 60 -45.29 -5.42 -1.67
CA GLY A 60 -44.68 -4.23 -1.02
C GLY A 60 -43.56 -3.62 -1.87
N GLU A 61 -42.92 -2.58 -1.33
CA GLU A 61 -41.76 -1.93 -1.96
C GLU A 61 -40.59 -2.91 -2.12
N ALA A 62 -39.79 -2.73 -3.19
CA ALA A 62 -38.57 -3.50 -3.39
C ALA A 62 -37.53 -3.14 -2.34
N GLY A 63 -36.68 -4.11 -1.97
CA GLY A 63 -35.57 -3.90 -1.05
C GLY A 63 -34.50 -3.00 -1.61
N ASP A 64 -33.48 -2.74 -0.83
CA ASP A 64 -32.32 -1.91 -1.20
C ASP A 64 -31.16 -2.76 -1.69
N LEU A 65 -30.40 -2.25 -2.66
CA LEU A 65 -29.15 -2.82 -3.11
C LEU A 65 -28.00 -2.17 -2.34
N ILE A 66 -27.25 -2.97 -1.59
CA ILE A 66 -26.05 -2.53 -0.88
C ILE A 66 -24.84 -3.09 -1.59
N VAL A 67 -23.96 -2.20 -2.05
CA VAL A 67 -22.71 -2.54 -2.72
C VAL A 67 -21.55 -2.20 -1.81
N VAL A 68 -20.83 -3.21 -1.34
CA VAL A 68 -19.66 -3.05 -0.44
C VAL A 68 -18.39 -3.12 -1.28
N PHE A 69 -17.48 -2.16 -1.05
CA PHE A 69 -16.20 -2.09 -1.75
C PHE A 69 -15.13 -2.91 -1.04
N LYS A 70 -14.27 -3.54 -1.82
CA LYS A 70 -13.04 -4.18 -1.37
C LYS A 70 -11.88 -3.62 -2.18
N VAL A 71 -11.04 -2.80 -1.56
CA VAL A 71 -9.84 -2.25 -2.19
C VAL A 71 -8.75 -3.31 -2.16
N LEU A 72 -8.23 -3.66 -3.32
CA LEU A 72 -7.12 -4.61 -3.44
C LEU A 72 -5.78 -3.91 -3.13
N PRO A 73 -4.81 -4.62 -2.52
CA PRO A 73 -3.49 -4.08 -2.28
C PRO A 73 -2.77 -3.78 -3.59
N HIS A 74 -2.10 -2.63 -3.66
CA HIS A 74 -1.29 -2.25 -4.81
C HIS A 74 0.14 -2.76 -4.66
N LYS A 75 0.82 -3.08 -5.79
CA LYS A 75 2.18 -3.66 -5.77
C LYS A 75 3.25 -2.69 -5.24
N ILE A 76 3.08 -1.39 -5.48
CA ILE A 76 4.06 -0.36 -5.16
C ILE A 76 3.59 0.49 -3.99
N PHE A 77 2.32 0.90 -3.98
CA PHE A 77 1.78 1.81 -2.99
C PHE A 77 1.15 1.08 -1.80
N LYS A 78 1.52 1.51 -0.61
CA LYS A 78 0.82 1.17 0.65
C LYS A 78 -0.08 2.35 1.00
N ARG A 79 -1.36 2.10 1.20
CA ARG A 79 -2.36 3.11 1.56
C ARG A 79 -2.53 3.18 3.07
N LYS A 80 -2.61 4.41 3.60
CA LYS A 80 -3.05 4.67 4.97
C LYS A 80 -3.99 5.88 4.94
N ASN A 81 -5.29 5.66 5.09
CA ASN A 81 -6.35 6.65 4.88
C ASN A 81 -6.31 7.22 3.44
N TYR A 82 -6.01 8.52 3.30
CA TYR A 82 -5.87 9.19 2.01
C TYR A 82 -4.42 9.38 1.59
N ASP A 83 -3.47 9.00 2.44
CA ASP A 83 -2.04 9.08 2.17
C ASP A 83 -1.51 7.80 1.53
N LEU A 84 -0.50 7.97 0.70
CA LEU A 84 0.20 6.91 0.02
C LEU A 84 1.65 6.84 0.51
N TYR A 85 2.13 5.62 0.64
CA TYR A 85 3.51 5.32 1.03
C TYR A 85 4.15 4.49 -0.05
N VAL A 86 5.36 4.86 -0.46
CA VAL A 86 6.16 4.13 -1.44
C VAL A 86 7.60 4.01 -0.96
N GLU A 87 8.18 2.85 -1.15
CA GLU A 87 9.60 2.62 -0.93
C GLU A 87 10.31 2.81 -2.26
N LEU A 88 11.26 3.76 -2.28
CA LEU A 88 12.04 4.11 -3.47
C LEU A 88 13.45 3.55 -3.33
N PRO A 89 13.79 2.47 -4.03
CA PRO A 89 15.16 1.99 -4.07
C PRO A 89 16.03 2.95 -4.90
N ILE A 90 17.16 3.36 -4.32
CA ILE A 90 18.17 4.18 -5.00
C ILE A 90 19.54 3.55 -4.87
N THR A 91 20.42 3.86 -5.81
CA THR A 91 21.81 3.38 -5.76
C THR A 91 22.62 4.15 -4.73
N TYR A 92 23.69 3.55 -4.24
CA TYR A 92 24.66 4.19 -3.36
C TYR A 92 25.19 5.51 -3.94
N LYS A 93 25.53 5.52 -5.25
CA LYS A 93 25.94 6.73 -5.98
C LYS A 93 24.92 7.87 -5.82
N THR A 94 23.64 7.56 -6.08
CA THR A 94 22.55 8.56 -5.98
C THR A 94 22.35 9.04 -4.56
N ALA A 95 22.54 8.17 -3.58
CA ALA A 95 22.44 8.56 -2.17
C ALA A 95 23.57 9.52 -1.76
N CYS A 96 24.80 9.27 -2.22
CA CYS A 96 25.98 10.09 -1.88
C CYS A 96 26.01 11.43 -2.64
N LEU A 97 25.83 11.39 -3.97
CA LEU A 97 26.02 12.56 -4.82
C LEU A 97 24.73 13.31 -5.13
N GLY A 98 23.61 12.78 -4.72
CA GLY A 98 22.31 13.27 -5.14
C GLY A 98 21.98 12.91 -6.57
N GLY A 99 20.87 13.45 -7.08
CA GLY A 99 20.47 13.28 -8.47
C GLY A 99 18.97 13.19 -8.65
N THR A 100 18.53 13.23 -9.90
CA THR A 100 17.12 13.16 -10.25
C THR A 100 16.68 11.71 -10.37
N VAL A 101 15.60 11.37 -9.68
CA VAL A 101 14.98 10.05 -9.72
C VAL A 101 13.53 10.17 -10.15
N LYS A 102 13.01 9.10 -10.75
CA LYS A 102 11.61 9.04 -11.18
C LYS A 102 10.76 8.40 -10.09
N ILE A 103 9.76 9.14 -9.63
CA ILE A 103 8.82 8.67 -8.59
C ILE A 103 7.46 8.44 -9.23
N PRO A 104 6.88 7.23 -9.12
CA PRO A 104 5.53 6.98 -9.58
C PRO A 104 4.53 7.69 -8.66
N THR A 105 3.50 8.30 -9.24
CA THR A 105 2.30 8.78 -8.54
C THR A 105 1.07 8.10 -9.13
N LEU A 106 -0.11 8.37 -8.60
CA LEU A 106 -1.36 7.81 -9.16
C LEU A 106 -1.66 8.36 -10.56
N ASP A 107 -1.26 9.61 -10.84
CA ASP A 107 -1.57 10.28 -12.09
C ASP A 107 -0.46 10.10 -13.15
N ALA A 108 0.81 10.16 -12.73
CA ALA A 108 1.97 10.16 -13.64
C ALA A 108 3.28 9.83 -12.89
N VAL A 109 4.34 9.64 -13.63
CA VAL A 109 5.70 9.58 -13.09
C VAL A 109 6.26 11.00 -13.05
N ILE A 110 6.80 11.40 -11.90
CA ILE A 110 7.40 12.72 -11.69
C ILE A 110 8.91 12.60 -11.48
N ASP A 111 9.64 13.60 -11.91
CA ASP A 111 11.06 13.73 -11.62
C ASP A 111 11.23 14.44 -10.26
N TYR A 112 12.03 13.85 -9.38
CA TYR A 112 12.31 14.38 -8.06
C TYR A 112 13.81 14.41 -7.81
N ASN A 113 14.31 15.54 -7.30
CA ASN A 113 15.73 15.70 -7.01
C ASN A 113 16.03 15.23 -5.59
N ILE A 114 16.84 14.18 -5.49
CA ILE A 114 17.35 13.65 -4.20
C ILE A 114 18.58 14.48 -3.83
N PRO A 115 18.60 15.09 -2.64
CA PRO A 115 19.79 15.80 -2.14
C PRO A 115 20.97 14.86 -1.89
N GLU A 116 22.18 15.36 -2.04
CA GLU A 116 23.41 14.66 -1.67
C GLU A 116 23.40 14.25 -0.18
N GLY A 117 24.08 13.16 0.15
CA GLY A 117 24.15 12.66 1.51
C GLY A 117 22.83 12.10 2.07
N THR A 118 21.86 11.79 1.19
CA THR A 118 20.58 11.22 1.61
C THR A 118 20.75 9.84 2.22
N GLN A 119 20.35 9.72 3.48
CA GLN A 119 20.43 8.46 4.24
C GLN A 119 19.29 7.52 3.92
N SER A 120 19.54 6.20 3.98
CA SER A 120 18.50 5.17 3.89
C SER A 120 17.49 5.35 5.02
N GLY A 121 16.19 5.19 4.70
CA GLY A 121 15.08 5.42 5.62
C GLY A 121 14.58 6.87 5.66
N LYS A 122 15.26 7.81 4.98
CA LYS A 122 14.75 9.19 4.88
C LYS A 122 13.47 9.22 4.08
N THR A 123 12.45 9.90 4.61
CA THR A 123 11.16 10.05 3.95
C THR A 123 10.98 11.47 3.43
N PHE A 124 10.61 11.57 2.16
CA PHE A 124 10.22 12.81 1.51
C PHE A 124 8.70 12.85 1.36
N VAL A 125 8.11 14.03 1.51
CA VAL A 125 6.65 14.21 1.37
C VAL A 125 6.35 15.01 0.12
N ILE A 126 5.57 14.43 -0.77
CA ILE A 126 5.09 15.09 -1.99
C ILE A 126 3.61 15.43 -1.78
N ARG A 127 3.35 16.70 -1.52
CA ARG A 127 2.03 17.18 -1.14
C ARG A 127 1.03 17.04 -2.29
N GLY A 128 -0.20 16.65 -1.95
CA GLY A 128 -1.31 16.54 -2.89
C GLY A 128 -1.16 15.42 -3.95
N LYS A 129 -0.26 14.45 -3.73
CA LYS A 129 -0.07 13.28 -4.62
C LYS A 129 -0.57 11.96 -4.01
N GLY A 130 -1.34 12.04 -2.93
CA GLY A 130 -2.08 10.93 -2.34
C GLY A 130 -3.43 10.70 -3.03
N ILE A 131 -4.35 10.08 -2.31
CA ILE A 131 -5.69 9.74 -2.80
C ILE A 131 -6.60 10.97 -2.74
N LYS A 132 -7.27 11.26 -3.85
CA LYS A 132 -8.30 12.30 -3.92
C LYS A 132 -9.55 11.85 -3.19
N SER A 133 -10.13 12.70 -2.35
CA SER A 133 -11.39 12.49 -1.67
C SER A 133 -12.27 13.74 -1.72
N ARG A 134 -13.51 13.64 -1.24
CA ARG A 134 -14.39 14.82 -1.11
C ARG A 134 -13.85 15.86 -0.13
N MET A 135 -13.02 15.47 0.82
CA MET A 135 -12.45 16.34 1.86
C MET A 135 -11.08 16.91 1.48
N GLY A 136 -10.53 16.55 0.33
CA GLY A 136 -9.22 16.98 -0.13
C GLY A 136 -8.38 15.84 -0.70
N THR A 137 -7.14 16.13 -1.00
CA THR A 137 -6.16 15.15 -1.52
C THR A 137 -5.11 14.88 -0.45
N GLY A 138 -4.82 13.61 -0.17
CA GLY A 138 -3.74 13.19 0.71
C GLY A 138 -2.36 13.42 0.09
N ASP A 139 -1.33 13.04 0.82
CA ASP A 139 0.07 13.21 0.44
C ASP A 139 0.71 11.87 0.05
N LEU A 140 1.81 11.95 -0.70
CA LEU A 140 2.64 10.80 -1.03
C LEU A 140 3.94 10.86 -0.21
N TYR A 141 4.14 9.85 0.61
CA TYR A 141 5.34 9.66 1.43
C TYR A 141 6.29 8.70 0.72
N VAL A 142 7.45 9.19 0.35
CA VAL A 142 8.48 8.45 -0.38
C VAL A 142 9.63 8.14 0.57
N THR A 143 9.74 6.88 0.98
CA THR A 143 10.85 6.44 1.85
C THR A 143 11.97 5.89 0.98
N VAL A 144 13.13 6.52 1.08
CA VAL A 144 14.33 6.13 0.33
C VAL A 144 14.96 4.88 0.96
N VAL A 145 15.25 3.89 0.15
CA VAL A 145 16.00 2.69 0.53
C VAL A 145 17.26 2.61 -0.34
N VAL A 146 18.42 2.72 0.29
CA VAL A 146 19.69 2.57 -0.44
C VAL A 146 19.93 1.08 -0.67
N GLU A 147 19.97 0.68 -1.93
CA GLU A 147 20.21 -0.70 -2.33
C GLU A 147 21.71 -0.95 -2.49
N VAL A 148 22.21 -1.99 -1.81
CA VAL A 148 23.60 -2.43 -1.90
C VAL A 148 23.69 -3.54 -2.94
N PRO A 149 24.58 -3.41 -3.97
CA PRO A 149 24.72 -4.40 -5.01
C PRO A 149 25.25 -5.72 -4.45
N ALA A 150 24.57 -6.83 -4.75
CA ALA A 150 24.88 -8.15 -4.17
C ALA A 150 26.05 -8.89 -4.85
N LYS A 151 26.33 -8.57 -6.13
CA LYS A 151 27.37 -9.30 -6.91
C LYS A 151 28.32 -8.29 -7.55
N LEU A 152 29.51 -8.17 -6.96
CA LEU A 152 30.57 -7.30 -7.44
C LEU A 152 31.68 -8.10 -8.11
N THR A 153 32.22 -7.59 -9.21
CA THR A 153 33.44 -8.09 -9.85
C THR A 153 34.67 -7.76 -9.00
N LYS A 154 35.82 -8.42 -9.29
CA LYS A 154 37.06 -8.13 -8.59
C LYS A 154 37.50 -6.67 -8.71
N ALA A 155 37.35 -6.08 -9.92
CA ALA A 155 37.69 -4.70 -10.14
C ALA A 155 36.80 -3.74 -9.33
N GLN A 156 35.48 -3.98 -9.29
CA GLN A 156 34.56 -3.16 -8.51
C GLN A 156 34.80 -3.23 -7.02
N LYS A 157 35.24 -4.40 -6.48
CA LYS A 157 35.64 -4.53 -5.09
C LYS A 157 36.85 -3.67 -4.76
N ALA A 158 37.90 -3.74 -5.62
CA ALA A 158 39.10 -2.94 -5.45
C ALA A 158 38.79 -1.42 -5.47
N GLU A 159 37.90 -0.96 -6.37
CA GLU A 159 37.49 0.44 -6.41
C GLU A 159 36.72 0.85 -5.12
N LEU A 160 35.89 -0.02 -4.57
CA LEU A 160 35.20 0.26 -3.31
C LEU A 160 36.17 0.27 -2.11
N GLU A 161 37.15 -0.61 -2.08
CA GLU A 161 38.20 -0.61 -1.07
C GLU A 161 39.03 0.68 -1.12
N ASN A 162 39.48 1.10 -2.32
CA ASN A 162 40.14 2.39 -2.50
C ASN A 162 39.29 3.57 -2.07
N LEU A 163 37.98 3.56 -2.36
CA LEU A 163 37.07 4.61 -1.92
C LEU A 163 36.98 4.65 -0.39
N ASP A 164 36.83 3.50 0.26
CA ASP A 164 36.71 3.42 1.72
C ASP A 164 38.00 3.91 2.44
N GLU A 165 39.18 3.63 1.87
CA GLU A 165 40.48 4.14 2.38
C GLU A 165 40.57 5.67 2.32
N THR A 166 39.91 6.32 1.36
CA THR A 166 39.89 7.79 1.23
C THR A 166 38.86 8.47 2.13
N LEU A 167 37.88 7.72 2.66
CA LEU A 167 36.81 8.24 3.49
C LEU A 167 37.21 8.27 4.97
N ASP A 168 37.06 9.44 5.60
CA ASP A 168 37.29 9.58 7.06
C ASP A 168 36.01 9.16 7.83
N VAL A 169 36.22 8.53 8.99
CA VAL A 169 35.14 8.20 9.95
C VAL A 169 34.30 9.40 10.33
N LYS A 170 34.88 10.62 10.25
CA LYS A 170 34.16 11.89 10.49
C LYS A 170 33.00 12.13 9.53
N GLN A 171 33.03 11.52 8.35
CA GLN A 171 31.98 11.62 7.33
C GLN A 171 30.79 10.70 7.63
N TYR A 172 30.91 9.82 8.62
CA TYR A 172 29.88 8.86 9.03
C TYR A 172 29.33 9.19 10.42
N ASP A 173 28.42 10.14 10.52
CA ASP A 173 27.89 10.64 11.81
C ASP A 173 27.33 9.55 12.71
N LYS A 174 26.58 8.59 12.14
CA LYS A 174 26.00 7.46 12.91
C LYS A 174 27.09 6.53 13.42
N LEU A 175 28.09 6.21 12.59
CA LEU A 175 29.22 5.35 12.96
C LEU A 175 30.07 6.02 14.04
N LYS A 176 30.32 7.32 13.92
CA LYS A 176 31.04 8.13 14.91
C LYS A 176 30.31 8.11 16.27
N THR A 177 29.01 8.37 16.27
CA THR A 177 28.20 8.32 17.50
C THR A 177 28.18 6.94 18.12
N TYR A 178 28.03 5.89 17.31
CA TYR A 178 28.04 4.51 17.77
C TYR A 178 29.40 4.14 18.41
N LYS A 179 30.51 4.47 17.74
CA LYS A 179 31.86 4.23 18.27
C LYS A 179 32.11 4.97 19.60
N ALA A 180 31.65 6.23 19.71
CA ALA A 180 31.75 6.99 20.94
C ALA A 180 30.97 6.35 22.10
N ASN A 181 29.75 5.92 21.83
CA ASN A 181 28.91 5.21 22.82
C ASN A 181 29.52 3.86 23.23
N LEU A 182 30.10 3.14 22.28
CA LEU A 182 30.78 1.89 22.57
C LEU A 182 31.98 2.08 23.48
N SER A 183 32.79 3.12 23.20
CA SER A 183 33.93 3.49 24.07
C SER A 183 33.49 3.87 25.47
N ALA A 184 32.39 4.62 25.59
CA ALA A 184 31.85 5.03 26.88
C ALA A 184 31.33 3.85 27.72
N LEU A 185 30.74 2.86 27.08
CA LEU A 185 30.17 1.69 27.77
C LEU A 185 31.20 0.64 28.18
N TYR A 186 32.20 0.43 27.36
CA TYR A 186 33.15 -0.69 27.55
C TYR A 186 34.61 -0.27 27.77
N GLY A 187 34.89 1.04 27.80
CA GLY A 187 36.26 1.54 27.97
C GLY A 187 37.21 1.15 26.83
N LEU A 188 36.66 0.72 25.69
CA LEU A 188 37.46 0.29 24.54
C LEU A 188 38.03 1.50 23.81
N SER A 189 39.34 1.58 23.70
CA SER A 189 40.01 2.57 22.86
C SER A 189 39.62 2.37 21.39
N LEU A 190 39.30 3.44 20.69
CA LEU A 190 38.80 3.48 19.29
C LEU A 190 39.80 2.91 18.26
N ILE A 191 41.03 2.54 18.69
CA ILE A 191 42.15 2.17 17.81
C ILE A 191 42.05 0.74 17.29
N HIS A 192 41.25 -0.15 17.89
CA HIS A 192 41.28 -1.59 17.58
C HIS A 192 40.12 -2.13 16.69
N ILE A 193 39.27 -1.30 16.14
CA ILE A 193 38.14 -1.78 15.29
C ILE A 193 38.51 -1.82 13.80
N SER A 194 39.71 -1.35 13.42
CA SER A 194 40.13 -1.27 12.01
C SER A 194 41.12 -2.38 11.58
N GLU A 195 41.53 -3.29 12.45
CA GLU A 195 42.36 -4.43 12.02
C GLU A 195 41.49 -5.67 11.77
N PRO A 196 41.53 -6.24 10.56
CA PRO A 196 40.96 -7.57 10.34
C PRO A 196 41.81 -8.56 11.17
N THR A 197 41.15 -9.20 12.13
CA THR A 197 41.75 -10.27 12.93
C THR A 197 42.34 -11.32 11.99
N ARG A 198 43.65 -11.35 11.84
CA ARG A 198 44.35 -12.52 11.29
C ARG A 198 44.03 -13.69 12.21
N LEU A 199 43.21 -14.59 11.73
CA LEU A 199 43.07 -15.92 12.33
C LEU A 199 44.46 -16.58 12.28
N LEU A 200 45.10 -16.64 13.42
CA LEU A 200 46.26 -17.52 13.61
C LEU A 200 45.71 -18.95 13.54
N SER A 201 46.00 -19.63 12.44
CA SER A 201 45.88 -21.07 12.33
C SER A 201 46.88 -21.73 13.29
N ILE A 202 46.37 -22.50 14.23
CA ILE A 202 47.10 -23.55 14.94
C ILE A 202 46.81 -24.84 14.21
#